data_bd32a0075143ada018985ed282dc85b7
#
_entry.id   bd32a0075143ada018985ed282dc85b7
#
_cell.length_a   1.000
_cell.length_b   1.000
_cell.length_c   1.000
_cell.angle_alpha   90.00
_cell.angle_beta   90.00
_cell.angle_gamma   90.00
#
_symmetry.space_group_name_H-M   'P 1'
#
loop_
_entity.id
_entity.type
_entity.pdbx_description
1 polymer ?
#
loop_
_entity_poly.entity_id
_entity_poly.type
_entity_poly.pdbx_seq_one_letter_code
_entity_poly.pdbx_strand_id
1 'polypeptide(L)'
;MKTAKPMVRTLLVLLAMVVIAGCASTRTQESTGQYVDDSAITAKVKGEFLGDSALKSFQISVETFKGTVQLSGFVNSAEVRDRAAVVASRVNGVKSVKNDLIVK
;
A
#
# COMPACT_ATOMS: atom_id res chain seq x y z
N MET A 1 31.43 -33.36 22.74
CA MET A 1 30.12 -32.80 23.08
C MET A 1 30.15 -31.33 23.43
N LYS A 2 31.17 -30.87 24.13
CA LYS A 2 31.29 -29.44 24.47
C LYS A 2 31.57 -28.56 23.28
N THR A 3 32.10 -29.09 22.17
CA THR A 3 32.40 -28.36 20.95
C THR A 3 31.23 -28.19 20.02
N ALA A 4 30.16 -28.97 20.15
CA ALA A 4 29.00 -28.90 19.26
C ALA A 4 28.08 -27.73 19.62
N LYS A 5 27.97 -27.37 20.90
CA LYS A 5 27.09 -26.27 21.33
C LYS A 5 27.48 -24.89 20.80
N PRO A 6 28.77 -24.48 20.83
CA PRO A 6 29.14 -23.19 20.24
C PRO A 6 28.99 -23.15 18.72
N MET A 7 29.18 -24.27 18.06
CA MET A 7 28.99 -24.32 16.59
C MET A 7 27.51 -24.14 16.21
N VAL A 8 26.60 -24.76 16.96
CA VAL A 8 25.15 -24.62 16.69
C VAL A 8 24.70 -23.18 16.94
N ARG A 9 25.19 -22.54 18.00
CA ARG A 9 24.87 -21.13 18.28
C ARG A 9 25.38 -20.21 17.17
N THR A 10 26.58 -20.42 16.70
CA THR A 10 27.16 -19.62 15.60
C THR A 10 26.36 -19.81 14.33
N LEU A 11 25.92 -21.02 14.03
CA LEU A 11 25.13 -21.32 12.87
C LEU A 11 23.76 -20.64 12.91
N LEU A 12 23.12 -20.65 14.08
CA LEU A 12 21.81 -19.99 14.27
C LEU A 12 21.91 -18.48 14.12
N VAL A 13 22.95 -17.86 14.63
CA VAL A 13 23.17 -16.42 14.50
C VAL A 13 23.41 -16.05 13.03
N LEU A 14 24.21 -16.84 12.33
CA LEU A 14 24.45 -16.61 10.90
C LEU A 14 23.18 -16.75 10.08
N LEU A 15 22.36 -17.72 10.40
CA LEU A 15 21.08 -17.94 9.71
C LEU A 15 20.13 -16.75 9.93
N ALA A 16 20.05 -16.24 11.16
CA ALA A 16 19.25 -15.07 11.49
C ALA A 16 19.72 -13.83 10.74
N MET A 17 21.02 -13.62 10.62
CA MET A 17 21.58 -12.51 9.85
C MET A 17 21.24 -12.58 8.37
N VAL A 18 21.28 -13.76 7.78
CA VAL A 18 20.92 -13.95 6.38
C VAL A 18 19.46 -13.59 6.12
N VAL A 19 18.56 -13.99 7.04
CA VAL A 19 17.13 -13.65 6.91
C VAL A 19 16.91 -12.14 6.98
N ILE A 20 17.55 -11.45 7.91
CA ILE A 20 17.46 -10.00 8.05
C ILE A 20 18.00 -9.30 6.80
N ALA A 21 19.12 -9.74 6.29
CA ALA A 21 19.72 -9.18 5.08
C ALA A 21 18.81 -9.41 3.87
N GLY A 22 18.16 -10.57 3.76
CA GLY A 22 17.21 -10.87 2.71
C GLY A 22 16.02 -9.93 2.72
N CYS A 23 15.42 -9.68 3.88
CA CYS A 23 14.32 -8.73 4.02
C CYS A 23 14.73 -7.31 3.67
N ALA A 24 15.91 -6.88 4.12
CA ALA A 24 16.45 -5.56 3.81
C ALA A 24 16.69 -5.39 2.31
N SER A 25 17.23 -6.40 1.66
CA SER A 25 17.47 -6.39 0.21
C SER A 25 16.15 -6.27 -0.57
N THR A 26 15.12 -6.99 -0.16
CA THR A 26 13.81 -6.92 -0.78
C THR A 26 13.22 -5.52 -0.68
N ARG A 27 13.30 -4.88 0.48
CA ARG A 27 12.85 -3.50 0.66
C ARG A 27 13.62 -2.53 -0.22
N THR A 28 14.92 -2.70 -0.33
CA THR A 28 15.77 -1.85 -1.14
C THR A 28 15.40 -1.98 -2.61
N GLN A 29 15.12 -3.18 -3.08
CA GLN A 29 14.71 -3.41 -4.46
C GLN A 29 13.36 -2.77 -4.77
N GLU A 30 12.42 -2.84 -3.85
CA GLU A 30 11.11 -2.21 -4.01
C GLU A 30 11.21 -0.69 -4.06
N SER A 31 12.13 -0.12 -3.31
CA SER A 31 12.30 1.33 -3.25
C SER A 31 13.14 1.90 -4.37
N THR A 32 13.91 1.08 -5.10
CA THR A 32 14.81 1.55 -6.15
C THR A 32 14.16 1.72 -7.50
N GLY A 33 12.96 1.24 -7.68
CA GLY A 33 12.22 1.47 -8.91
C GLY A 33 11.40 2.73 -8.79
N GLN A 34 10.99 3.25 -9.90
CA GLN A 34 9.91 4.22 -9.98
C GLN A 34 8.61 3.64 -9.43
N TYR A 35 8.73 2.57 -8.73
CA TYR A 35 7.70 1.89 -8.01
C TYR A 35 7.50 2.63 -6.71
N VAL A 36 6.74 3.68 -6.76
CA VAL A 36 5.95 3.90 -5.57
C VAL A 36 5.04 2.70 -5.57
N ASP A 37 5.36 1.77 -4.73
CA ASP A 37 4.64 0.52 -4.57
C ASP A 37 3.14 0.83 -4.64
N ASP A 38 2.45 0.19 -5.57
CA ASP A 38 1.00 0.34 -5.73
C ASP A 38 0.27 0.08 -4.41
N SER A 39 0.80 -0.82 -3.59
CA SER A 39 0.28 -1.08 -2.25
C SER A 39 0.37 0.14 -1.34
N ALA A 40 1.45 0.89 -1.41
CA ALA A 40 1.64 2.11 -0.63
C ALA A 40 0.67 3.20 -1.08
N ILE A 41 0.45 3.33 -2.38
CA ILE A 41 -0.53 4.27 -2.93
C ILE A 41 -1.93 3.91 -2.43
N THR A 42 -2.31 2.64 -2.53
CA THR A 42 -3.60 2.15 -2.04
C THR A 42 -3.79 2.50 -0.57
N ALA A 43 -2.79 2.24 0.26
CA ALA A 43 -2.86 2.54 1.69
C ALA A 43 -3.04 4.04 1.96
N LYS A 44 -2.33 4.88 1.23
CA LYS A 44 -2.42 6.34 1.37
C LYS A 44 -3.79 6.85 0.94
N VAL A 45 -4.33 6.36 -0.17
CA VAL A 45 -5.67 6.75 -0.65
C VAL A 45 -6.72 6.35 0.39
N LYS A 46 -6.66 5.13 0.89
CA LYS A 46 -7.58 4.67 1.95
C LYS A 46 -7.46 5.54 3.20
N GLY A 47 -6.25 5.90 3.59
CA GLY A 47 -6.03 6.79 4.74
C GLY A 47 -6.65 8.16 4.54
N GLU A 48 -6.50 8.74 3.34
CA GLU A 48 -7.12 10.02 3.02
C GLU A 48 -8.65 9.93 3.05
N PHE A 49 -9.22 8.83 2.56
CA PHE A 49 -10.67 8.63 2.61
C PHE A 49 -11.19 8.53 4.04
N LEU A 50 -10.47 7.84 4.91
CA LEU A 50 -10.85 7.72 6.32
C LEU A 50 -10.74 9.04 7.06
N GLY A 51 -9.86 9.93 6.63
CA GLY A 51 -9.71 11.26 7.20
C GLY A 51 -10.66 12.31 6.62
N ASP A 52 -11.42 11.95 5.58
CA ASP A 52 -12.34 12.87 4.90
C ASP A 52 -13.76 12.70 5.44
N SER A 53 -14.33 13.77 5.97
CA SER A 53 -15.65 13.71 6.58
C SER A 53 -16.77 13.31 5.62
N ALA A 54 -16.60 13.59 4.33
CA ALA A 54 -17.58 13.25 3.31
C ALA A 54 -17.44 11.81 2.81
N LEU A 55 -16.27 11.20 2.97
CA LEU A 55 -15.95 9.89 2.40
C LEU A 55 -15.86 8.78 3.43
N LYS A 56 -15.54 9.10 4.68
CA LYS A 56 -15.20 8.11 5.71
C LYS A 56 -16.30 7.11 6.03
N SER A 57 -17.56 7.45 5.76
CA SER A 57 -18.70 6.59 6.06
C SER A 57 -19.02 5.61 4.93
N PHE A 58 -18.39 5.76 3.78
CA PHE A 58 -18.62 4.88 2.64
C PHE A 58 -17.55 3.80 2.54
N GLN A 59 -17.96 2.60 2.14
CA GLN A 59 -17.03 1.52 1.86
C GLN A 59 -16.58 1.64 0.41
N ILE A 60 -15.44 2.27 0.22
CA ILE A 60 -14.86 2.46 -1.10
C ILE A 60 -13.69 1.50 -1.24
N SER A 61 -13.75 0.64 -2.23
CA SER A 61 -12.64 -0.24 -2.58
C SER A 61 -11.63 0.53 -3.40
N VAL A 62 -10.36 0.40 -3.04
CA VAL A 62 -9.26 1.07 -3.71
C VAL A 62 -8.28 0.01 -4.19
N GLU A 63 -8.00 0.01 -5.48
CA GLU A 63 -6.98 -0.85 -6.07
C GLU A 63 -6.06 0.03 -6.93
N THR A 64 -4.77 -0.25 -6.87
CA THR A 64 -3.79 0.51 -7.63
C THR A 64 -2.97 -0.42 -8.50
N PHE A 65 -2.84 -0.06 -9.77
CA PHE A 65 -2.03 -0.78 -10.72
C PHE A 65 -1.21 0.22 -11.55
N LYS A 66 0.11 0.15 -11.40
CA LYS A 66 1.06 1.03 -12.11
C LYS A 66 0.71 2.51 -11.97
N GLY A 67 0.32 2.93 -10.78
CA GLY A 67 -0.01 4.31 -10.48
C GLY A 67 -1.44 4.72 -10.83
N THR A 68 -2.22 3.85 -11.46
CA THR A 68 -3.64 4.10 -11.72
C THR A 68 -4.46 3.56 -10.55
N VAL A 69 -5.21 4.44 -9.92
CA VAL A 69 -6.06 4.09 -8.78
C VAL A 69 -7.47 3.84 -9.30
N GLN A 70 -8.00 2.66 -9.03
CA GLN A 70 -9.38 2.32 -9.34
C GLN A 70 -10.21 2.38 -8.07
N LEU A 71 -11.29 3.15 -8.13
CA LEU A 71 -12.26 3.28 -7.05
C LEU A 71 -13.53 2.54 -7.42
N SER A 72 -14.05 1.74 -6.51
CA SER A 72 -15.31 1.02 -6.72
C SER A 72 -16.12 0.98 -5.43
N GLY A 73 -17.41 0.82 -5.57
CA GLY A 73 -18.35 0.81 -4.47
C GLY A 73 -19.55 1.71 -4.73
N PHE A 74 -20.32 1.96 -3.68
CA PHE A 74 -21.55 2.75 -3.76
C PHE A 74 -21.42 3.99 -2.90
N VAL A 75 -21.87 5.10 -3.44
CA VAL A 75 -21.95 6.39 -2.74
C VAL A 75 -23.35 6.95 -2.92
N ASN A 76 -23.69 7.98 -2.15
CA ASN A 76 -25.06 8.50 -2.13
C ASN A 76 -25.28 9.72 -3.04
N SER A 77 -24.23 10.25 -3.65
CA SER A 77 -24.37 11.41 -4.53
C SER A 77 -23.23 11.50 -5.53
N ALA A 78 -23.46 12.23 -6.62
CA ALA A 78 -22.42 12.52 -7.61
C ALA A 78 -21.31 13.38 -7.00
N GLU A 79 -21.65 14.25 -6.07
CA GLU A 79 -20.65 15.09 -5.38
C GLU A 79 -19.64 14.24 -4.59
N VAL A 80 -20.12 13.25 -3.87
CA VAL A 80 -19.26 12.33 -3.13
C VAL A 80 -18.40 11.51 -4.09
N ARG A 81 -18.99 11.02 -5.17
CA ARG A 81 -18.24 10.29 -6.21
C ARG A 81 -17.09 11.14 -6.75
N ASP A 82 -17.37 12.37 -7.11
CA ASP A 82 -16.38 13.26 -7.70
C ASP A 82 -15.31 13.65 -6.68
N ARG A 83 -15.72 13.89 -5.43
CA ARG A 83 -14.79 14.19 -4.34
C ARG A 83 -13.80 13.06 -4.12
N ALA A 84 -14.26 11.82 -4.18
CA ALA A 84 -13.38 10.66 -4.00
C ALA A 84 -12.26 10.65 -5.05
N ALA A 85 -12.58 10.94 -6.30
CA ALA A 85 -11.58 11.04 -7.37
C ALA A 85 -10.59 12.16 -7.13
N VAL A 86 -11.07 13.32 -6.69
CA VAL A 86 -10.19 14.47 -6.40
C VAL A 86 -9.24 14.14 -5.25
N VAL A 87 -9.74 13.58 -4.18
CA VAL A 87 -8.91 13.22 -3.02
C VAL A 87 -7.87 12.18 -3.41
N ALA A 88 -8.28 11.15 -4.14
CA ALA A 88 -7.36 10.11 -4.62
C ALA A 88 -6.27 10.69 -5.54
N SER A 89 -6.63 11.62 -6.42
CA SER A 89 -5.70 12.22 -7.39
C SER A 89 -4.60 13.05 -6.73
N ARG A 90 -4.84 13.54 -5.52
CA ARG A 90 -3.87 14.35 -4.77
C ARG A 90 -2.82 13.53 -4.04
N VAL A 91 -3.02 12.23 -3.93
CA VAL A 91 -2.07 11.36 -3.25
C VAL A 91 -0.80 11.24 -4.07
N ASN A 92 0.33 11.40 -3.40
CA ASN A 92 1.64 11.34 -4.07
C ASN A 92 1.85 9.96 -4.69
N GLY A 93 2.24 9.94 -5.96
CA GLY A 93 2.46 8.70 -6.70
C GLY A 93 1.30 8.30 -7.61
N VAL A 94 0.13 8.90 -7.43
CA VAL A 94 -1.04 8.62 -8.28
C VAL A 94 -0.86 9.29 -9.65
N LYS A 95 -0.91 8.49 -10.70
CA LYS A 95 -0.79 8.97 -12.08
C LYS A 95 -2.16 9.25 -12.68
N SER A 96 -3.14 8.44 -12.37
CA SER A 96 -4.51 8.62 -12.84
C SER A 96 -5.49 7.93 -11.89
N VAL A 97 -6.75 8.32 -11.99
CA VAL A 97 -7.82 7.73 -11.17
C VAL A 97 -8.92 7.23 -12.10
N LYS A 98 -9.26 5.97 -11.95
CA LYS A 98 -10.42 5.38 -12.61
C LYS A 98 -11.54 5.31 -11.59
N ASN A 99 -12.53 6.16 -11.76
CA ASN A 99 -13.62 6.29 -10.80
C ASN A 99 -14.83 5.49 -11.25
N ASP A 100 -14.95 4.29 -10.70
CA ASP A 100 -16.07 3.39 -10.98
C ASP A 100 -17.08 3.37 -9.82
N LEU A 101 -17.12 4.43 -9.02
CA LEU A 101 -18.12 4.54 -7.96
C LEU A 101 -19.52 4.71 -8.56
N ILE A 102 -20.46 4.02 -7.94
CA ILE A 102 -21.86 4.02 -8.37
C ILE A 102 -22.67 4.86 -7.40
N VAL A 103 -23.41 5.83 -7.93
CA VAL A 103 -24.31 6.65 -7.14
C VAL A 103 -25.61 5.90 -6.97
N LYS A 104 -26.07 5.79 -5.73
CA LYS A 104 -27.23 4.99 -5.40
C LYS A 104 -28.28 5.77 -4.64
#